data_796ed66307eb3dcf6706936a14a413bd
#
_entry.id   796ed66307eb3dcf6706936a14a413bd
#
_cell.length_a   1.000
_cell.length_b   1.000
_cell.length_c   1.000
_cell.angle_alpha   90.00
_cell.angle_beta   90.00
_cell.angle_gamma   90.00
#
_symmetry.space_group_name_H-M   'P 1'
#
loop_
_entity.id
_entity.type
_entity.pdbx_description
1 polymer ?
#
loop_
_entity_poly.entity_id
_entity_poly.type
_entity_poly.pdbx_seq_one_letter_code
_entity_poly.pdbx_strand_id
1 'polypeptide(L)'
;MKISIVVGGRWHAFDLARELHSAGILHRLITNYPKYKTRKWGIPDDKVISLPLTLLLGKVIYQIGKEKLMMKSQALVHNLFAKAASRYLEGSTLIHGWSSFSEPAMHWAKLNNIPFLLERSSAHMKVQCQILREEYQQLGLCWAETHPDIVAQELREYELAEKVAVPSLFVKRSFLAQGFPEQHLVHNPFGTNLKSFLPGAKQDDIFRVIYAGSLSVRKGIHYLVRAFMKADIPNSELCLVGGATAETLVLLAGADERVKLIGHVPQIELADYYRNSSVFVIASIEEGLAYVQAQALACGLPIICTTNTGGEDLLRMSGVEPIKLDGDIEEYPAGYLVPVQNSQAIATCLQILAQDRNLLLSKREAALSFRATGLDWSSYAQRAIASYKSLHDPKSAKTKIEV
;
A
#
# COMPACT_ATOMS: atom_id res chain seq x y z
N MET A 1 -7.85 -25.33 -10.04
CA MET A 1 -8.54 -24.14 -9.54
C MET A 1 -8.81 -23.17 -10.69
N LYS A 2 -9.93 -22.45 -10.64
CA LYS A 2 -10.31 -21.38 -11.57
C LYS A 2 -10.59 -20.13 -10.76
N ILE A 3 -9.63 -19.21 -10.69
CA ILE A 3 -9.70 -18.03 -9.83
C ILE A 3 -10.24 -16.83 -10.62
N SER A 4 -11.30 -16.21 -10.14
CA SER A 4 -11.76 -14.92 -10.66
C SER A 4 -11.34 -13.78 -9.72
N ILE A 5 -10.82 -12.71 -10.30
CA ILE A 5 -10.45 -11.47 -9.59
C ILE A 5 -11.54 -10.42 -9.87
N VAL A 6 -12.04 -9.77 -8.81
CA VAL A 6 -13.01 -8.67 -8.88
C VAL A 6 -12.39 -7.40 -8.31
N VAL A 7 -12.17 -6.38 -9.16
CA VAL A 7 -11.49 -5.15 -8.73
C VAL A 7 -12.00 -3.91 -9.48
N GLY A 8 -12.48 -2.93 -8.72
CA GLY A 8 -12.88 -1.62 -9.25
C GLY A 8 -11.69 -0.68 -9.41
N GLY A 9 -10.70 -1.06 -10.22
CA GLY A 9 -9.46 -0.29 -10.40
C GLY A 9 -8.36 -1.15 -10.99
N ARG A 10 -7.12 -0.67 -10.91
CA ARG A 10 -5.94 -1.43 -11.27
C ARG A 10 -5.34 -2.12 -10.04
N TRP A 11 -4.97 -1.30 -9.05
CA TRP A 11 -4.25 -1.73 -7.86
C TRP A 11 -3.15 -2.76 -8.19
N HIS A 12 -2.75 -3.58 -7.25
CA HIS A 12 -1.88 -4.75 -7.45
C HIS A 12 -2.63 -5.98 -8.03
N ALA A 13 -3.94 -5.88 -8.22
CA ALA A 13 -4.77 -6.93 -8.80
C ALA A 13 -4.31 -7.37 -10.19
N PHE A 14 -3.73 -6.45 -10.98
CA PHE A 14 -3.25 -6.79 -12.33
C PHE A 14 -1.94 -7.57 -12.28
N ASP A 15 -1.07 -7.27 -11.30
CA ASP A 15 0.14 -8.04 -11.07
C ASP A 15 -0.23 -9.45 -10.60
N LEU A 16 -1.17 -9.59 -9.66
CA LEU A 16 -1.71 -10.88 -9.25
C LEU A 16 -2.32 -11.64 -10.44
N ALA A 17 -3.16 -10.99 -11.25
CA ALA A 17 -3.80 -11.61 -12.41
C ALA A 17 -2.79 -12.14 -13.41
N ARG A 18 -1.71 -11.40 -13.67
CA ARG A 18 -0.60 -11.86 -14.54
C ARG A 18 0.05 -13.13 -14.00
N GLU A 19 0.37 -13.16 -12.72
CA GLU A 19 1.00 -14.33 -12.09
C GLU A 19 0.04 -15.54 -12.06
N LEU A 20 -1.25 -15.35 -11.76
CA LEU A 20 -2.25 -16.40 -11.81
C LEU A 20 -2.49 -16.91 -13.24
N HIS A 21 -2.39 -16.04 -14.25
CA HIS A 21 -2.43 -16.42 -15.65
C HIS A 21 -1.23 -17.30 -16.01
N SER A 22 -0.02 -16.89 -15.64
CA SER A 22 1.21 -17.65 -15.84
C SER A 22 1.16 -19.03 -15.15
N ALA A 23 0.50 -19.11 -14.00
CA ALA A 23 0.25 -20.37 -13.29
C ALA A 23 -0.90 -21.21 -13.88
N GLY A 24 -1.58 -20.76 -14.93
CA GLY A 24 -2.68 -21.46 -15.59
C GLY A 24 -3.99 -21.54 -14.80
N ILE A 25 -4.16 -20.75 -13.75
CA ILE A 25 -5.32 -20.78 -12.83
C ILE A 25 -6.21 -19.54 -12.87
N LEU A 26 -5.81 -18.48 -13.59
CA LEU A 26 -6.68 -17.33 -13.80
C LEU A 26 -7.90 -17.73 -14.65
N HIS A 27 -9.09 -17.62 -14.08
CA HIS A 27 -10.35 -17.77 -14.82
C HIS A 27 -10.72 -16.45 -15.50
N ARG A 28 -10.93 -15.40 -14.70
CA ARG A 28 -11.28 -14.04 -15.20
C ARG A 28 -10.67 -12.95 -14.33
N LEU A 29 -10.27 -11.84 -14.96
CA LEU A 29 -10.07 -10.54 -14.34
C LEU A 29 -11.27 -9.66 -14.68
N ILE A 30 -12.10 -9.32 -13.69
CA ILE A 30 -13.28 -8.47 -13.83
C ILE A 30 -12.90 -7.08 -13.28
N THR A 31 -12.84 -6.08 -14.16
CA THR A 31 -12.34 -4.75 -13.81
C THR A 31 -13.07 -3.64 -14.60
N ASN A 32 -13.05 -2.43 -14.09
CA ASN A 32 -13.54 -1.26 -14.83
C ASN A 32 -12.50 -0.69 -15.82
N TYR A 33 -11.30 -1.27 -15.91
CA TYR A 33 -10.29 -0.85 -16.89
C TYR A 33 -10.55 -1.44 -18.27
N PRO A 34 -10.31 -0.67 -19.36
CA PRO A 34 -10.44 -1.18 -20.73
C PRO A 34 -9.33 -2.20 -21.07
N LYS A 35 -9.65 -3.18 -21.90
CA LYS A 35 -8.77 -4.30 -22.27
C LYS A 35 -7.40 -3.87 -22.81
N TYR A 36 -7.31 -2.77 -23.59
CA TYR A 36 -6.03 -2.28 -24.09
C TYR A 36 -5.04 -1.87 -23.00
N LYS A 37 -5.55 -1.53 -21.81
CA LYS A 37 -4.71 -1.26 -20.63
C LYS A 37 -4.28 -2.54 -19.95
N THR A 38 -5.14 -3.56 -19.81
CA THR A 38 -4.79 -4.82 -19.19
C THR A 38 -3.77 -5.61 -19.99
N ARG A 39 -3.77 -5.50 -21.32
CA ARG A 39 -2.73 -6.08 -22.22
C ARG A 39 -1.31 -5.66 -21.84
N LYS A 40 -1.13 -4.40 -21.39
CA LYS A 40 0.19 -3.89 -20.94
C LYS A 40 0.75 -4.63 -19.74
N TRP A 41 -0.10 -5.34 -19.00
CA TRP A 41 0.28 -6.24 -17.89
C TRP A 41 0.43 -7.70 -18.31
N GLY A 42 0.35 -8.02 -19.61
CA GLY A 42 0.47 -9.38 -20.10
C GLY A 42 -0.77 -10.25 -19.82
N ILE A 43 -1.95 -9.63 -19.60
CA ILE A 43 -3.20 -10.34 -19.35
C ILE A 43 -3.96 -10.47 -20.68
N PRO A 44 -4.26 -11.71 -21.17
CA PRO A 44 -4.97 -11.91 -22.42
C PRO A 44 -6.42 -11.40 -22.37
N ASP A 45 -6.93 -10.91 -23.50
CA ASP A 45 -8.26 -10.30 -23.60
C ASP A 45 -9.42 -11.27 -23.30
N ASP A 46 -9.25 -12.56 -23.59
CA ASP A 46 -10.21 -13.62 -23.30
C ASP A 46 -10.37 -13.87 -21.78
N LYS A 47 -9.37 -13.50 -21.00
CA LYS A 47 -9.38 -13.56 -19.52
C LYS A 47 -9.94 -12.30 -18.87
N VAL A 48 -10.24 -11.24 -19.65
CA VAL A 48 -10.66 -9.94 -19.09
C VAL A 48 -12.12 -9.64 -19.38
N ILE A 49 -12.90 -9.42 -18.32
CA ILE A 49 -14.22 -8.79 -18.37
C ILE A 49 -14.02 -7.30 -18.04
N SER A 50 -14.16 -6.48 -19.06
CA SER A 50 -13.99 -5.03 -18.93
C SER A 50 -15.36 -4.35 -18.78
N LEU A 51 -15.55 -3.60 -17.69
CA LEU A 51 -16.77 -2.87 -17.36
C LEU A 51 -16.49 -1.36 -17.28
N PRO A 52 -16.08 -0.71 -18.39
CA PRO A 52 -15.51 0.64 -18.36
C PRO A 52 -16.50 1.75 -18.08
N LEU A 53 -17.81 1.47 -18.13
CA LEU A 53 -18.87 2.46 -17.95
C LEU A 53 -18.74 3.21 -16.61
N THR A 54 -18.42 2.50 -15.53
CA THR A 54 -18.25 3.11 -14.21
C THR A 54 -17.00 3.99 -14.11
N LEU A 55 -15.92 3.62 -14.81
CA LEU A 55 -14.72 4.45 -14.93
C LEU A 55 -15.02 5.75 -15.72
N LEU A 56 -15.77 5.63 -16.81
CA LEU A 56 -16.18 6.78 -17.62
C LEU A 56 -17.13 7.70 -16.82
N LEU A 57 -18.10 7.13 -16.13
CA LEU A 57 -19.01 7.87 -15.26
C LEU A 57 -18.24 8.65 -14.20
N GLY A 58 -17.31 8.03 -13.49
CA GLY A 58 -16.46 8.70 -12.51
C GLY A 58 -15.65 9.86 -13.09
N LYS A 59 -15.11 9.71 -14.32
CA LYS A 59 -14.40 10.79 -15.01
C LYS A 59 -15.33 11.95 -15.40
N VAL A 60 -16.50 11.67 -15.91
CA VAL A 60 -17.50 12.69 -16.28
C VAL A 60 -17.94 13.47 -15.02
N ILE A 61 -18.26 12.76 -13.95
CA ILE A 61 -18.64 13.37 -12.67
C ILE A 61 -17.51 14.29 -12.14
N TYR A 62 -16.25 13.84 -12.22
CA TYR A 62 -15.11 14.64 -11.82
C TYR A 62 -14.96 15.91 -12.67
N GLN A 63 -15.14 15.82 -13.99
CA GLN A 63 -15.06 16.97 -14.89
C GLN A 63 -16.14 18.02 -14.63
N ILE A 64 -17.37 17.58 -14.32
CA ILE A 64 -18.52 18.47 -14.07
C ILE A 64 -18.44 19.10 -12.68
N GLY A 65 -18.28 18.31 -11.65
CA GLY A 65 -18.41 18.70 -10.24
C GLY A 65 -17.13 18.66 -9.44
N LYS A 66 -16.00 18.45 -10.10
CA LYS A 66 -14.69 18.26 -9.47
C LYS A 66 -14.74 17.20 -8.35
N GLU A 67 -13.87 17.34 -7.37
CA GLU A 67 -13.70 16.39 -6.26
C GLU A 67 -14.96 16.24 -5.40
N LYS A 68 -15.66 17.34 -5.09
CA LYS A 68 -16.82 17.33 -4.19
C LYS A 68 -18.00 16.50 -4.70
N LEU A 69 -18.28 16.57 -6.03
CA LEU A 69 -19.36 15.78 -6.62
C LEU A 69 -18.92 14.31 -6.78
N MET A 70 -17.65 14.08 -7.13
CA MET A 70 -17.10 12.73 -7.23
C MET A 70 -17.21 12.00 -5.88
N MET A 71 -16.86 12.63 -4.77
CA MET A 71 -16.99 12.05 -3.44
C MET A 71 -18.42 11.68 -3.09
N LYS A 72 -19.41 12.57 -3.36
CA LYS A 72 -20.84 12.29 -3.11
C LYS A 72 -21.40 11.14 -3.94
N SER A 73 -20.86 10.90 -5.14
CA SER A 73 -21.33 9.85 -6.05
C SER A 73 -20.52 8.56 -5.98
N GLN A 74 -19.43 8.54 -5.20
CA GLN A 74 -18.49 7.44 -5.15
C GLN A 74 -19.17 6.11 -4.79
N ALA A 75 -20.02 6.10 -3.76
CA ALA A 75 -20.76 4.91 -3.34
C ALA A 75 -21.66 4.36 -4.46
N LEU A 76 -22.32 5.23 -5.22
CA LEU A 76 -23.15 4.81 -6.36
C LEU A 76 -22.28 4.16 -7.45
N VAL A 77 -21.16 4.76 -7.81
CA VAL A 77 -20.25 4.24 -8.84
C VAL A 77 -19.67 2.89 -8.44
N HIS A 78 -19.28 2.73 -7.17
CA HIS A 78 -18.80 1.46 -6.64
C HIS A 78 -19.87 0.37 -6.69
N ASN A 79 -21.08 0.69 -6.27
CA ASN A 79 -22.21 -0.26 -6.27
C ASN A 79 -22.61 -0.69 -7.70
N LEU A 80 -22.64 0.24 -8.66
CA LEU A 80 -22.89 -0.07 -10.06
C LEU A 80 -21.86 -1.05 -10.63
N PHE A 81 -20.57 -0.82 -10.35
CA PHE A 81 -19.52 -1.75 -10.76
C PHE A 81 -19.70 -3.12 -10.08
N ALA A 82 -19.85 -3.15 -8.76
CA ALA A 82 -19.96 -4.38 -7.99
C ALA A 82 -21.13 -5.27 -8.45
N LYS A 83 -22.32 -4.66 -8.68
CA LYS A 83 -23.49 -5.35 -9.23
C LYS A 83 -23.28 -5.87 -10.67
N ALA A 84 -22.58 -5.10 -11.51
CA ALA A 84 -22.26 -5.57 -12.86
C ALA A 84 -21.24 -6.71 -12.84
N ALA A 85 -20.23 -6.63 -12.00
CA ALA A 85 -19.17 -7.63 -11.87
C ALA A 85 -19.67 -8.99 -11.40
N SER A 86 -20.65 -9.03 -10.47
CA SER A 86 -21.21 -10.27 -9.94
C SER A 86 -21.89 -11.16 -10.98
N ARG A 87 -22.25 -10.61 -12.15
CA ARG A 87 -22.88 -11.37 -13.26
C ARG A 87 -21.88 -12.24 -14.05
N TYR A 88 -20.58 -12.09 -13.81
CA TYR A 88 -19.54 -12.76 -14.60
C TYR A 88 -18.72 -13.78 -13.81
N LEU A 89 -19.25 -14.29 -12.71
CA LEU A 89 -18.55 -15.17 -11.78
C LEU A 89 -18.71 -16.66 -12.07
N GLU A 90 -19.64 -17.02 -12.96
CA GLU A 90 -19.89 -18.42 -13.31
C GLU A 90 -18.64 -19.13 -13.79
N GLY A 91 -18.46 -20.38 -13.34
CA GLY A 91 -17.28 -21.22 -13.63
C GLY A 91 -16.08 -20.95 -12.73
N SER A 92 -16.15 -19.99 -11.80
CA SER A 92 -15.14 -19.78 -10.77
C SER A 92 -15.16 -20.90 -9.73
N THR A 93 -14.00 -21.28 -9.23
CA THR A 93 -13.89 -22.17 -8.06
C THR A 93 -13.46 -21.44 -6.80
N LEU A 94 -12.97 -20.20 -6.93
CA LEU A 94 -12.68 -19.25 -5.88
C LEU A 94 -12.72 -17.84 -6.45
N ILE A 95 -13.14 -16.89 -5.63
CA ILE A 95 -13.16 -15.47 -5.99
C ILE A 95 -12.21 -14.71 -5.06
N HIS A 96 -11.37 -13.86 -5.66
CA HIS A 96 -10.53 -12.89 -4.94
C HIS A 96 -11.02 -11.49 -5.27
N GLY A 97 -11.68 -10.83 -4.30
CA GLY A 97 -12.28 -9.51 -4.48
C GLY A 97 -11.57 -8.44 -3.67
N TRP A 98 -11.62 -7.20 -4.16
CA TRP A 98 -11.12 -6.02 -3.44
C TRP A 98 -12.24 -5.35 -2.65
N SER A 99 -11.92 -4.87 -1.45
CA SER A 99 -12.87 -4.14 -0.59
C SER A 99 -13.46 -2.92 -1.30
N SER A 100 -14.66 -2.51 -0.90
CA SER A 100 -15.53 -1.50 -1.54
C SER A 100 -16.19 -1.92 -2.86
N PHE A 101 -15.89 -3.12 -3.39
CA PHE A 101 -16.41 -3.58 -4.69
C PHE A 101 -16.93 -5.02 -4.66
N SER A 102 -16.95 -5.67 -3.52
CA SER A 102 -17.08 -7.13 -3.44
C SER A 102 -18.41 -7.64 -2.89
N GLU A 103 -19.20 -6.85 -2.16
CA GLU A 103 -20.40 -7.31 -1.47
C GLU A 103 -21.36 -8.11 -2.37
N PRO A 104 -21.77 -7.67 -3.59
CA PRO A 104 -22.64 -8.47 -4.46
C PRO A 104 -22.00 -9.77 -4.96
N ALA A 105 -20.68 -9.76 -5.18
CA ALA A 105 -19.93 -10.96 -5.58
C ALA A 105 -19.84 -11.96 -4.42
N MET A 106 -19.71 -11.49 -3.18
CA MET A 106 -19.69 -12.32 -1.98
C MET A 106 -21.04 -12.99 -1.74
N HIS A 107 -22.15 -12.28 -1.93
CA HIS A 107 -23.49 -12.88 -1.88
C HIS A 107 -23.68 -13.96 -2.92
N TRP A 108 -23.24 -13.71 -4.17
CA TRP A 108 -23.27 -14.71 -5.23
C TRP A 108 -22.41 -15.93 -4.86
N ALA A 109 -21.21 -15.72 -4.36
CA ALA A 109 -20.27 -16.77 -3.94
C ALA A 109 -20.87 -17.66 -2.85
N LYS A 110 -21.49 -17.04 -1.83
CA LYS A 110 -22.18 -17.75 -0.73
C LYS A 110 -23.31 -18.62 -1.23
N LEU A 111 -24.16 -18.11 -2.15
CA LEU A 111 -25.27 -18.86 -2.75
C LEU A 111 -24.80 -20.06 -3.59
N ASN A 112 -23.60 -19.98 -4.17
CA ASN A 112 -23.01 -21.03 -5.02
C ASN A 112 -21.96 -21.91 -4.29
N ASN A 113 -21.78 -21.73 -2.98
CA ASN A 113 -20.77 -22.42 -2.17
C ASN A 113 -19.35 -22.26 -2.73
N ILE A 114 -19.03 -21.07 -3.25
CA ILE A 114 -17.71 -20.71 -3.77
C ILE A 114 -16.94 -19.92 -2.71
N PRO A 115 -15.73 -20.33 -2.28
CA PRO A 115 -14.95 -19.59 -1.31
C PRO A 115 -14.54 -18.20 -1.83
N PHE A 116 -14.51 -17.22 -0.90
CA PHE A 116 -14.18 -15.83 -1.19
C PHE A 116 -13.04 -15.34 -0.31
N LEU A 117 -11.97 -14.83 -0.94
CA LEU A 117 -10.90 -14.08 -0.27
C LEU A 117 -11.09 -12.59 -0.56
N LEU A 118 -11.18 -11.78 0.49
CA LEU A 118 -11.28 -10.33 0.37
C LEU A 118 -9.90 -9.69 0.52
N GLU A 119 -9.49 -8.84 -0.40
CA GLU A 119 -8.26 -8.04 -0.29
C GLU A 119 -8.57 -6.68 0.34
N ARG A 120 -7.88 -6.36 1.44
CA ARG A 120 -7.90 -5.02 2.03
C ARG A 120 -6.52 -4.40 2.05
N SER A 121 -6.31 -3.36 1.27
CA SER A 121 -5.00 -2.76 1.00
C SER A 121 -4.58 -1.64 1.97
N SER A 122 -5.42 -1.27 2.92
CA SER A 122 -5.20 -0.23 3.94
C SER A 122 -5.67 -0.74 5.31
N ALA A 123 -5.50 0.04 6.38
CA ALA A 123 -6.02 -0.30 7.70
C ALA A 123 -7.52 -0.63 7.67
N HIS A 124 -8.01 -1.34 8.67
CA HIS A 124 -9.45 -1.55 8.87
C HIS A 124 -10.19 -0.22 8.75
N MET A 125 -11.31 -0.18 8.00
CA MET A 125 -11.96 1.07 7.60
C MET A 125 -12.25 2.02 8.77
N LYS A 126 -12.74 1.50 9.91
CA LYS A 126 -12.96 2.31 11.11
C LYS A 126 -11.67 2.93 11.63
N VAL A 127 -10.59 2.17 11.68
CA VAL A 127 -9.27 2.63 12.16
C VAL A 127 -8.70 3.68 11.21
N GLN A 128 -8.78 3.44 9.90
CA GLN A 128 -8.35 4.41 8.89
C GLN A 128 -9.11 5.74 9.02
N CYS A 129 -10.44 5.69 9.13
CA CYS A 129 -11.26 6.88 9.29
C CYS A 129 -10.93 7.63 10.60
N GLN A 130 -10.71 6.90 11.69
CA GLN A 130 -10.35 7.49 12.97
C GLN A 130 -9.01 8.20 12.90
N ILE A 131 -7.95 7.51 12.45
CA ILE A 131 -6.59 8.08 12.34
C ILE A 131 -6.61 9.36 11.50
N LEU A 132 -7.27 9.34 10.35
CA LEU A 132 -7.28 10.50 9.46
C LEU A 132 -8.12 11.65 10.02
N ARG A 133 -9.26 11.36 10.66
CA ARG A 133 -10.08 12.38 11.30
C ARG A 133 -9.31 13.09 12.41
N GLU A 134 -8.65 12.34 13.29
CA GLU A 134 -7.85 12.87 14.39
C GLU A 134 -6.72 13.78 13.87
N GLU A 135 -6.01 13.33 12.82
CA GLU A 135 -4.92 14.11 12.24
C GLU A 135 -5.40 15.44 11.63
N TYR A 136 -6.45 15.39 10.81
CA TYR A 136 -6.98 16.61 10.19
C TYR A 136 -7.53 17.58 11.24
N GLN A 137 -8.14 17.08 12.32
CA GLN A 137 -8.60 17.88 13.46
C GLN A 137 -7.41 18.55 14.17
N GLN A 138 -6.32 17.82 14.43
CA GLN A 138 -5.12 18.38 15.05
C GLN A 138 -4.48 19.48 14.21
N LEU A 139 -4.57 19.38 12.89
CA LEU A 139 -4.05 20.39 11.96
C LEU A 139 -5.02 21.57 11.73
N GLY A 140 -6.24 21.53 12.27
CA GLY A 140 -7.28 22.51 11.99
C GLY A 140 -7.77 22.50 10.54
N LEU A 141 -7.64 21.37 9.85
CA LEU A 141 -8.02 21.17 8.45
C LEU A 141 -9.34 20.43 8.31
N CYS A 142 -10.06 20.72 7.24
CA CYS A 142 -11.24 19.95 6.87
C CYS A 142 -10.83 18.67 6.16
N TRP A 143 -11.20 17.54 6.71
CA TRP A 143 -11.02 16.25 6.03
C TRP A 143 -12.26 15.90 5.18
N ALA A 144 -12.01 15.51 3.96
CA ALA A 144 -13.00 14.91 3.09
C ALA A 144 -13.15 13.41 3.47
N GLU A 145 -14.09 13.13 4.37
CA GLU A 145 -14.34 11.78 4.90
C GLU A 145 -14.76 10.79 3.80
N THR A 146 -14.39 9.52 3.99
CA THR A 146 -14.93 8.44 3.15
C THR A 146 -16.45 8.42 3.26
N HIS A 147 -17.15 8.27 2.14
CA HIS A 147 -18.62 8.27 2.11
C HIS A 147 -19.18 7.20 3.08
N PRO A 148 -20.18 7.54 3.92
CA PRO A 148 -20.71 6.62 4.94
C PRO A 148 -21.18 5.28 4.37
N ASP A 149 -21.78 5.27 3.18
CA ASP A 149 -22.23 4.04 2.52
C ASP A 149 -21.08 3.13 2.12
N ILE A 150 -19.91 3.69 1.77
CA ILE A 150 -18.70 2.91 1.48
C ILE A 150 -18.16 2.30 2.77
N VAL A 151 -18.13 3.08 3.84
CA VAL A 151 -17.72 2.57 5.17
C VAL A 151 -18.64 1.41 5.57
N ALA A 152 -19.96 1.60 5.49
CA ALA A 152 -20.93 0.58 5.84
C ALA A 152 -20.80 -0.67 4.95
N GLN A 153 -20.59 -0.50 3.65
CA GLN A 153 -20.38 -1.61 2.71
C GLN A 153 -19.13 -2.41 3.07
N GLU A 154 -17.97 -1.75 3.29
CA GLU A 154 -16.76 -2.47 3.65
C GLU A 154 -16.89 -3.25 4.96
N LEU A 155 -17.60 -2.70 5.96
CA LEU A 155 -17.84 -3.43 7.21
C LEU A 155 -18.66 -4.71 6.97
N ARG A 156 -19.70 -4.64 6.11
CA ARG A 156 -20.46 -5.85 5.72
C ARG A 156 -19.60 -6.83 4.91
N GLU A 157 -18.72 -6.33 4.03
CA GLU A 157 -17.76 -7.18 3.31
C GLU A 157 -16.83 -7.94 4.27
N TYR A 158 -16.36 -7.30 5.35
CA TYR A 158 -15.54 -7.99 6.36
C TYR A 158 -16.30 -9.10 7.09
N GLU A 159 -17.59 -8.87 7.42
CA GLU A 159 -18.45 -9.86 8.05
C GLU A 159 -18.78 -11.06 7.12
N LEU A 160 -18.88 -10.80 5.82
CA LEU A 160 -19.16 -11.82 4.81
C LEU A 160 -17.94 -12.62 4.38
N ALA A 161 -16.73 -12.07 4.55
CA ALA A 161 -15.51 -12.67 4.07
C ALA A 161 -15.14 -13.94 4.86
N GLU A 162 -14.80 -15.02 4.16
CA GLU A 162 -14.23 -16.20 4.80
C GLU A 162 -12.82 -15.91 5.31
N LYS A 163 -12.05 -15.15 4.53
CA LYS A 163 -10.75 -14.61 4.92
C LYS A 163 -10.53 -13.24 4.32
N VAL A 164 -9.77 -12.40 5.04
CA VAL A 164 -9.33 -11.08 4.58
C VAL A 164 -7.81 -11.11 4.43
N ALA A 165 -7.34 -10.85 3.22
CA ALA A 165 -5.91 -10.65 2.94
C ALA A 165 -5.51 -9.22 3.31
N VAL A 166 -4.42 -9.10 4.07
CA VAL A 166 -3.88 -7.83 4.57
C VAL A 166 -2.39 -7.73 4.26
N PRO A 167 -1.89 -6.56 3.80
CA PRO A 167 -0.55 -6.45 3.25
C PRO A 167 0.55 -6.26 4.31
N SER A 168 0.21 -5.98 5.56
CA SER A 168 1.21 -5.67 6.59
C SER A 168 0.76 -5.97 8.00
N LEU A 169 1.72 -6.05 8.90
CA LEU A 169 1.49 -6.21 10.35
C LEU A 169 0.67 -5.06 10.92
N PHE A 170 0.88 -3.82 10.44
CA PHE A 170 0.05 -2.68 10.83
C PHE A 170 -1.42 -2.90 10.46
N VAL A 171 -1.69 -3.30 9.21
CA VAL A 171 -3.07 -3.58 8.77
C VAL A 171 -3.64 -4.75 9.56
N LYS A 172 -2.89 -5.82 9.77
CA LYS A 172 -3.31 -6.95 10.61
C LYS A 172 -3.71 -6.48 12.01
N ARG A 173 -2.86 -5.69 12.69
CA ARG A 173 -3.15 -5.12 14.01
C ARG A 173 -4.42 -4.27 14.00
N SER A 174 -4.67 -3.50 12.95
CA SER A 174 -5.88 -2.68 12.84
C SER A 174 -7.17 -3.49 12.80
N PHE A 175 -7.16 -4.69 12.20
CA PHE A 175 -8.29 -5.62 12.23
C PHE A 175 -8.45 -6.27 13.60
N LEU A 176 -7.37 -6.74 14.21
CA LEU A 176 -7.39 -7.34 15.54
C LEU A 176 -7.92 -6.36 16.60
N ALA A 177 -7.54 -5.08 16.51
CA ALA A 177 -8.03 -4.02 17.40
C ALA A 177 -9.55 -3.77 17.26
N GLN A 178 -10.16 -4.18 16.16
CA GLN A 178 -11.62 -4.15 15.96
C GLN A 178 -12.31 -5.48 16.29
N GLY A 179 -11.61 -6.42 16.91
CA GLY A 179 -12.14 -7.72 17.30
C GLY A 179 -12.27 -8.73 16.16
N PHE A 180 -11.64 -8.46 15.00
CA PHE A 180 -11.68 -9.40 13.88
C PHE A 180 -10.85 -10.65 14.20
N PRO A 181 -11.37 -11.88 13.99
CA PRO A 181 -10.66 -13.09 14.38
C PRO A 181 -9.37 -13.31 13.59
N GLU A 182 -8.26 -13.56 14.28
CA GLU A 182 -6.94 -13.70 13.65
C GLU A 182 -6.90 -14.83 12.61
N GLN A 183 -7.57 -15.95 12.87
CA GLN A 183 -7.62 -17.08 11.95
C GLN A 183 -8.31 -16.76 10.61
N HIS A 184 -9.03 -15.65 10.50
CA HIS A 184 -9.65 -15.17 9.27
C HIS A 184 -8.76 -14.15 8.53
N LEU A 185 -7.61 -13.76 9.09
CA LEU A 185 -6.65 -12.88 8.44
C LEU A 185 -5.59 -13.69 7.68
N VAL A 186 -5.26 -13.25 6.47
CA VAL A 186 -4.15 -13.74 5.65
C VAL A 186 -3.15 -12.61 5.49
N HIS A 187 -2.01 -12.71 6.18
CA HIS A 187 -0.94 -11.73 6.02
C HIS A 187 -0.16 -12.04 4.74
N ASN A 188 -0.26 -11.16 3.74
CA ASN A 188 0.37 -11.33 2.44
C ASN A 188 0.99 -10.01 1.95
N PRO A 189 2.24 -9.70 2.33
CA PRO A 189 2.92 -8.48 1.88
C PRO A 189 3.00 -8.39 0.36
N PHE A 190 2.76 -7.20 -0.17
CA PHE A 190 2.78 -6.95 -1.62
C PHE A 190 4.14 -7.24 -2.24
N GLY A 191 4.14 -7.69 -3.49
CA GLY A 191 5.33 -7.78 -4.31
C GLY A 191 5.83 -6.42 -4.81
N THR A 192 7.07 -6.37 -5.26
CA THR A 192 7.64 -5.19 -5.93
C THR A 192 8.35 -5.58 -7.23
N ASN A 193 8.52 -4.62 -8.13
CA ASN A 193 9.28 -4.85 -9.37
C ASN A 193 10.77 -4.60 -9.14
N LEU A 194 11.48 -5.62 -8.68
CA LEU A 194 12.92 -5.57 -8.42
C LEU A 194 13.78 -5.30 -9.68
N LYS A 195 13.25 -5.59 -10.88
CA LYS A 195 14.00 -5.42 -12.14
C LYS A 195 14.19 -3.97 -12.53
N SER A 196 13.25 -3.09 -12.17
CA SER A 196 13.29 -1.66 -12.49
C SER A 196 14.08 -0.84 -11.46
N PHE A 197 14.34 -1.39 -10.27
CA PHE A 197 15.01 -0.70 -9.18
C PHE A 197 16.35 -1.39 -8.88
N LEU A 198 17.38 -0.99 -9.63
CA LEU A 198 18.72 -1.54 -9.49
C LEU A 198 19.61 -0.62 -8.63
N PRO A 199 20.53 -1.19 -7.83
CA PRO A 199 21.47 -0.41 -7.06
C PRO A 199 22.43 0.38 -7.97
N GLY A 200 23.08 1.38 -7.40
CA GLY A 200 24.08 2.19 -8.08
C GLY A 200 24.86 3.07 -7.09
N ALA A 201 26.00 3.57 -7.54
CA ALA A 201 26.82 4.48 -6.76
C ALA A 201 26.18 5.86 -6.66
N LYS A 202 26.19 6.45 -5.48
CA LYS A 202 25.85 7.85 -5.26
C LYS A 202 26.95 8.74 -5.85
N GLN A 203 26.57 9.82 -6.53
CA GLN A 203 27.49 10.62 -7.35
C GLN A 203 28.04 11.87 -6.64
N ASP A 204 27.54 12.21 -5.47
CA ASP A 204 27.92 13.37 -4.68
C ASP A 204 27.99 13.05 -3.17
N ASP A 205 28.45 14.02 -2.37
CA ASP A 205 28.57 13.90 -0.91
C ASP A 205 27.44 14.62 -0.15
N ILE A 206 26.37 15.08 -0.84
CA ILE A 206 25.21 15.72 -0.22
C ILE A 206 24.43 14.68 0.58
N PHE A 207 24.14 14.93 1.86
CA PHE A 207 23.24 14.06 2.63
C PHE A 207 21.80 14.26 2.17
N ARG A 208 21.37 13.48 1.20
CA ARG A 208 20.07 13.62 0.56
C ARG A 208 19.04 12.68 1.17
N VAL A 209 18.03 13.28 1.77
CA VAL A 209 16.81 12.60 2.23
C VAL A 209 15.81 12.58 1.08
N ILE A 210 15.18 11.45 0.81
CA ILE A 210 14.16 11.36 -0.24
C ILE A 210 12.86 10.77 0.29
N TYR A 211 11.75 11.32 -0.19
CA TYR A 211 10.41 10.74 -0.17
C TYR A 211 9.87 10.68 -1.59
N ALA A 212 9.14 9.61 -1.93
CA ALA A 212 8.44 9.47 -3.20
C ALA A 212 7.00 9.02 -2.99
N GLY A 213 6.06 9.74 -3.59
CA GLY A 213 4.62 9.47 -3.51
C GLY A 213 3.79 10.75 -3.52
N SER A 214 2.48 10.64 -3.32
CA SER A 214 1.62 11.81 -3.16
C SER A 214 2.04 12.62 -1.93
N LEU A 215 2.20 13.93 -2.09
CA LEU A 215 2.50 14.84 -0.98
C LEU A 215 1.18 15.28 -0.37
N SER A 216 0.73 14.57 0.68
CA SER A 216 -0.55 14.79 1.34
C SER A 216 -0.42 14.69 2.87
N VAL A 217 -1.42 15.16 3.59
CA VAL A 217 -1.49 15.04 5.05
C VAL A 217 -1.40 13.58 5.48
N ARG A 218 -2.15 12.68 4.85
CA ARG A 218 -2.10 11.23 5.13
C ARG A 218 -0.69 10.65 5.03
N LYS A 219 0.15 11.20 4.14
CA LYS A 219 1.54 10.78 3.96
C LYS A 219 2.51 11.42 4.95
N GLY A 220 2.02 12.23 5.88
CA GLY A 220 2.82 12.81 6.95
C GLY A 220 3.95 13.73 6.48
N ILE A 221 3.81 14.35 5.28
CA ILE A 221 4.89 15.17 4.68
C ILE A 221 5.29 16.32 5.58
N HIS A 222 4.35 16.91 6.30
CA HIS A 222 4.61 17.96 7.28
C HIS A 222 5.46 17.47 8.48
N TYR A 223 5.31 16.21 8.91
CA TYR A 223 6.20 15.60 9.91
C TYR A 223 7.60 15.37 9.37
N LEU A 224 7.72 14.91 8.12
CA LEU A 224 9.00 14.70 7.47
C LEU A 224 9.77 16.01 7.30
N VAL A 225 9.12 17.09 6.81
CA VAL A 225 9.77 18.40 6.65
C VAL A 225 10.20 18.96 8.00
N ARG A 226 9.32 18.91 9.02
CA ARG A 226 9.69 19.32 10.38
C ARG A 226 10.88 18.53 10.92
N ALA A 227 10.92 17.23 10.69
CA ALA A 227 12.03 16.37 11.12
C ALA A 227 13.35 16.73 10.42
N PHE A 228 13.32 16.96 9.10
CA PHE A 228 14.47 17.35 8.32
C PHE A 228 15.04 18.71 8.79
N MET A 229 14.18 19.71 8.95
CA MET A 229 14.59 21.02 9.45
C MET A 229 15.14 20.93 10.88
N LYS A 230 14.53 20.10 11.75
CA LYS A 230 14.97 19.89 13.12
C LYS A 230 16.29 19.14 13.23
N ALA A 231 16.57 18.23 12.29
CA ALA A 231 17.83 17.50 12.23
C ALA A 231 19.01 18.42 11.92
N ASP A 232 18.77 19.50 11.21
CA ASP A 232 19.70 20.58 10.84
C ASP A 232 21.08 20.08 10.41
N ILE A 233 21.11 19.16 9.48
CA ILE A 233 22.32 18.50 8.98
C ILE A 233 23.01 19.43 7.96
N PRO A 234 24.31 19.77 8.12
CA PRO A 234 25.04 20.51 7.11
C PRO A 234 25.14 19.74 5.79
N ASN A 235 25.24 20.46 4.67
CA ASN A 235 25.35 19.89 3.32
C ASN A 235 24.28 18.81 3.04
N SER A 236 23.02 19.15 3.34
CA SER A 236 21.89 18.22 3.17
C SER A 236 20.77 18.85 2.37
N GLU A 237 19.95 17.98 1.75
CA GLU A 237 18.69 18.38 1.10
C GLU A 237 17.60 17.34 1.29
N LEU A 238 16.34 17.76 1.23
CA LEU A 238 15.17 16.91 1.25
C LEU A 238 14.48 16.96 -0.11
N CYS A 239 14.48 15.85 -0.84
CA CYS A 239 13.80 15.70 -2.13
C CYS A 239 12.40 15.09 -1.93
N LEU A 240 11.36 15.87 -2.23
CA LEU A 240 9.96 15.46 -2.20
C LEU A 240 9.49 15.20 -3.63
N VAL A 241 9.42 13.90 -4.00
CA VAL A 241 9.04 13.46 -5.35
C VAL A 241 7.56 13.09 -5.37
N GLY A 242 6.76 13.83 -6.13
CA GLY A 242 5.33 13.59 -6.32
C GLY A 242 4.48 14.85 -6.39
N GLY A 243 3.19 14.69 -6.67
CA GLY A 243 2.24 15.79 -6.68
C GLY A 243 1.80 16.17 -5.26
N ALA A 244 1.73 17.46 -4.97
CA ALA A 244 1.29 18.00 -3.69
C ALA A 244 -0.19 18.37 -3.73
N THR A 245 -0.90 18.10 -2.63
CA THR A 245 -2.26 18.62 -2.40
C THR A 245 -2.20 20.08 -1.92
N ALA A 246 -3.28 20.82 -2.11
CA ALA A 246 -3.32 22.25 -1.74
C ALA A 246 -3.06 22.47 -0.24
N GLU A 247 -3.67 21.64 0.62
CA GLU A 247 -3.46 21.71 2.06
C GLU A 247 -2.01 21.41 2.47
N THR A 248 -1.35 20.47 1.75
CA THR A 248 0.06 20.18 2.02
C THR A 248 0.96 21.35 1.66
N LEU A 249 0.71 22.03 0.55
CA LEU A 249 1.49 23.23 0.19
C LEU A 249 1.39 24.33 1.26
N VAL A 250 0.23 24.49 1.88
CA VAL A 250 0.04 25.42 3.01
C VAL A 250 0.87 24.98 4.22
N LEU A 251 0.87 23.69 4.55
CA LEU A 251 1.64 23.16 5.67
C LEU A 251 3.16 23.21 5.47
N LEU A 252 3.61 23.29 4.22
CA LEU A 252 5.02 23.41 3.84
C LEU A 252 5.47 24.87 3.66
N ALA A 253 4.57 25.83 3.79
CA ALA A 253 4.91 27.24 3.71
C ALA A 253 5.93 27.60 4.82
N GLY A 254 7.07 28.19 4.42
CA GLY A 254 8.18 28.51 5.35
C GLY A 254 9.23 27.39 5.51
N ALA A 255 9.14 26.28 4.79
CA ALA A 255 10.25 25.35 4.66
C ALA A 255 11.45 26.04 3.99
N ASP A 256 12.67 25.73 4.45
CA ASP A 256 13.88 26.35 3.90
C ASP A 256 14.20 25.83 2.48
N GLU A 257 15.17 26.47 1.82
CA GLU A 257 15.54 26.18 0.43
C GLU A 257 16.12 24.77 0.20
N ARG A 258 16.55 24.08 1.27
CA ARG A 258 17.01 22.70 1.19
C ARG A 258 15.87 21.71 0.94
N VAL A 259 14.62 22.12 1.13
CA VAL A 259 13.43 21.31 0.81
C VAL A 259 13.05 21.49 -0.64
N LYS A 260 13.27 20.46 -1.47
CA LYS A 260 13.05 20.49 -2.92
C LYS A 260 11.75 19.77 -3.29
N LEU A 261 10.79 20.52 -3.82
CA LEU A 261 9.58 19.95 -4.43
C LEU A 261 9.90 19.57 -5.88
N ILE A 262 10.12 18.27 -6.14
CA ILE A 262 10.55 17.79 -7.47
C ILE A 262 9.36 17.67 -8.43
N GLY A 263 8.14 17.47 -7.91
CA GLY A 263 6.98 17.16 -8.73
C GLY A 263 6.92 15.70 -9.15
N HIS A 264 6.08 15.40 -10.15
CA HIS A 264 5.90 14.04 -10.65
C HIS A 264 7.09 13.58 -11.50
N VAL A 265 7.66 12.43 -11.13
CA VAL A 265 8.76 11.77 -11.85
C VAL A 265 8.25 10.44 -12.40
N PRO A 266 8.54 10.12 -13.68
CA PRO A 266 8.25 8.80 -14.24
C PRO A 266 8.92 7.68 -13.43
N GLN A 267 8.25 6.54 -13.28
CA GLN A 267 8.76 5.43 -12.46
C GLN A 267 10.16 4.95 -12.91
N ILE A 268 10.47 5.04 -14.20
CA ILE A 268 11.76 4.62 -14.75
C ILE A 268 12.92 5.51 -14.25
N GLU A 269 12.65 6.79 -13.99
CA GLU A 269 13.62 7.76 -13.53
C GLU A 269 13.78 7.75 -12.01
N LEU A 270 12.76 7.23 -11.28
CA LEU A 270 12.74 7.24 -9.83
C LEU A 270 13.91 6.45 -9.20
N ALA A 271 14.39 5.40 -9.90
CA ALA A 271 15.55 4.64 -9.45
C ALA A 271 16.82 5.50 -9.36
N ASP A 272 17.00 6.50 -10.23
CA ASP A 272 18.15 7.43 -10.20
C ASP A 272 18.07 8.34 -8.97
N TYR A 273 16.89 8.82 -8.62
CA TYR A 273 16.68 9.58 -7.40
C TYR A 273 17.02 8.77 -6.16
N TYR A 274 16.61 7.48 -6.09
CA TYR A 274 16.97 6.61 -4.98
C TYR A 274 18.47 6.37 -4.89
N ARG A 275 19.14 6.07 -6.02
CA ARG A 275 20.60 5.83 -6.04
C ARG A 275 21.42 7.03 -5.54
N ASN A 276 20.97 8.24 -5.90
CA ASN A 276 21.63 9.49 -5.52
C ASN A 276 21.21 10.01 -4.13
N SER A 277 20.40 9.27 -3.39
CA SER A 277 19.97 9.63 -2.03
C SER A 277 20.77 8.88 -0.97
N SER A 278 20.76 9.40 0.25
CA SER A 278 21.40 8.81 1.43
C SER A 278 20.45 7.92 2.22
N VAL A 279 19.17 8.34 2.35
CA VAL A 279 18.13 7.65 3.09
C VAL A 279 16.75 7.95 2.50
N PHE A 280 15.89 6.94 2.46
CA PHE A 280 14.47 7.10 2.15
C PHE A 280 13.68 7.27 3.44
N VAL A 281 12.79 8.27 3.50
CA VAL A 281 11.94 8.48 4.68
C VAL A 281 10.48 8.47 4.29
N ILE A 282 9.67 7.74 5.03
CA ILE A 282 8.22 7.75 4.92
C ILE A 282 7.58 7.96 6.30
N ALA A 283 6.94 9.10 6.46
CA ALA A 283 6.32 9.54 7.70
C ALA A 283 4.79 9.35 7.68
N SER A 284 4.26 8.45 6.82
CA SER A 284 2.82 8.28 6.63
C SER A 284 2.11 7.98 7.93
N ILE A 285 0.96 8.63 8.10
CA ILE A 285 0.09 8.48 9.27
C ILE A 285 -0.74 7.20 9.14
N GLU A 286 -1.11 6.88 7.91
CA GLU A 286 -1.83 5.66 7.55
C GLU A 286 -1.41 5.19 6.15
N GLU A 287 -1.05 3.91 6.02
CA GLU A 287 -0.72 3.25 4.77
C GLU A 287 -0.93 1.73 4.91
N GLY A 288 -1.24 1.03 3.83
CA GLY A 288 -1.28 -0.43 3.88
C GLY A 288 0.12 -1.05 3.90
N LEU A 289 0.77 -1.00 2.75
CA LEU A 289 2.18 -1.29 2.53
C LEU A 289 2.66 -0.42 1.36
N ALA A 290 3.48 0.56 1.65
CA ALA A 290 3.95 1.50 0.63
C ALA A 290 5.06 0.87 -0.23
N TYR A 291 4.76 0.60 -1.51
CA TYR A 291 5.70 0.00 -2.47
C TYR A 291 7.04 0.73 -2.59
N VAL A 292 7.01 2.05 -2.41
CA VAL A 292 8.19 2.92 -2.54
C VAL A 292 9.30 2.56 -1.53
N GLN A 293 8.95 2.00 -0.37
CA GLN A 293 9.92 1.49 0.61
C GLN A 293 10.70 0.31 0.05
N ALA A 294 10.01 -0.68 -0.51
CA ALA A 294 10.62 -1.84 -1.14
C ALA A 294 11.46 -1.45 -2.37
N GLN A 295 11.03 -0.43 -3.13
CA GLN A 295 11.79 0.12 -4.25
C GLN A 295 13.10 0.80 -3.78
N ALA A 296 13.04 1.56 -2.70
CA ALA A 296 14.21 2.20 -2.09
C ALA A 296 15.22 1.15 -1.59
N LEU A 297 14.76 0.16 -0.82
CA LEU A 297 15.60 -0.95 -0.35
C LEU A 297 16.23 -1.71 -1.53
N ALA A 298 15.49 -1.96 -2.60
CA ALA A 298 16.01 -2.62 -3.80
C ALA A 298 17.14 -1.84 -4.49
N CYS A 299 17.16 -0.52 -4.35
CA CYS A 299 18.26 0.35 -4.82
C CYS A 299 19.43 0.45 -3.83
N GLY A 300 19.39 -0.26 -2.70
CA GLY A 300 20.39 -0.17 -1.64
C GLY A 300 20.24 1.10 -0.80
N LEU A 301 19.03 1.63 -0.66
CA LEU A 301 18.75 2.82 0.13
C LEU A 301 18.10 2.42 1.46
N PRO A 302 18.70 2.70 2.62
CA PRO A 302 18.10 2.42 3.91
C PRO A 302 16.83 3.25 4.10
N ILE A 303 15.91 2.74 4.92
CA ILE A 303 14.62 3.39 5.15
C ILE A 303 14.44 3.85 6.60
N ILE A 304 13.82 5.01 6.78
CA ILE A 304 13.20 5.42 8.05
C ILE A 304 11.70 5.43 7.79
N CYS A 305 10.94 4.63 8.52
CA CYS A 305 9.51 4.46 8.30
C CYS A 305 8.73 4.49 9.61
N THR A 306 7.51 5.02 9.57
CA THR A 306 6.63 4.98 10.74
C THR A 306 5.96 3.60 10.89
N THR A 307 5.50 3.31 12.11
CA THR A 307 4.79 2.07 12.47
C THR A 307 3.55 1.78 11.63
N ASN A 308 3.01 2.80 10.93
CA ASN A 308 1.76 2.73 10.18
C ASN A 308 1.97 2.65 8.65
N THR A 309 3.14 2.22 8.18
CA THR A 309 3.49 2.22 6.74
C THR A 309 3.68 0.83 6.13
N GLY A 310 3.64 -0.22 6.95
CA GLY A 310 4.04 -1.56 6.55
C GLY A 310 5.56 -1.74 6.40
N GLY A 311 6.35 -0.73 6.72
CA GLY A 311 7.82 -0.81 6.67
C GLY A 311 8.41 -1.78 7.68
N GLU A 312 7.72 -2.01 8.79
CA GLU A 312 8.08 -3.05 9.77
C GLU A 312 8.23 -4.43 9.10
N ASP A 313 7.29 -4.79 8.22
CA ASP A 313 7.32 -6.05 7.48
C ASP A 313 8.60 -6.19 6.65
N LEU A 314 9.02 -5.11 6.00
CA LEU A 314 10.21 -5.09 5.15
C LEU A 314 11.50 -5.16 5.98
N LEU A 315 11.56 -4.43 7.09
CA LEU A 315 12.73 -4.40 7.98
C LEU A 315 12.94 -5.74 8.68
N ARG A 316 11.85 -6.41 9.09
CA ARG A 316 11.87 -7.75 9.71
C ARG A 316 12.28 -8.87 8.76
N MET A 317 12.28 -8.66 7.44
CA MET A 317 12.75 -9.66 6.48
C MET A 317 14.24 -9.99 6.61
N SER A 318 15.01 -9.17 7.30
CA SER A 318 16.39 -9.48 7.66
C SER A 318 16.52 -10.67 8.63
N GLY A 319 15.43 -11.04 9.33
CA GLY A 319 15.45 -12.05 10.39
C GLY A 319 16.19 -11.62 11.66
N VAL A 320 16.63 -10.34 11.72
CA VAL A 320 17.37 -9.79 12.87
C VAL A 320 16.39 -9.02 13.75
N GLU A 321 16.43 -9.30 15.05
CA GLU A 321 15.66 -8.55 16.03
C GLU A 321 16.18 -7.10 16.15
N PRO A 322 15.30 -6.10 16.31
CA PRO A 322 15.70 -4.71 16.38
C PRO A 322 16.41 -4.36 17.68
N ILE A 323 17.33 -3.40 17.59
CA ILE A 323 17.87 -2.72 18.77
C ILE A 323 16.91 -1.58 19.12
N LYS A 324 16.46 -1.54 20.37
CA LYS A 324 15.62 -0.44 20.85
C LYS A 324 16.49 0.73 21.27
N LEU A 325 16.16 1.89 20.75
CA LEU A 325 16.77 3.17 21.09
C LEU A 325 15.76 4.04 21.86
N ASP A 326 16.23 5.15 22.41
CA ASP A 326 15.35 6.12 23.10
C ASP A 326 14.26 6.66 22.17
N GLY A 327 13.09 6.99 22.74
CA GLY A 327 11.97 7.53 21.99
C GLY A 327 11.20 6.50 21.15
N ASP A 328 11.20 5.23 21.57
CA ASP A 328 10.52 4.11 20.92
C ASP A 328 10.98 3.88 19.46
N ILE A 329 12.23 4.20 19.17
CA ILE A 329 12.86 3.93 17.88
C ILE A 329 13.37 2.47 17.89
N GLU A 330 13.04 1.73 16.84
CA GLU A 330 13.61 0.41 16.60
C GLU A 330 14.61 0.47 15.44
N GLU A 331 15.86 0.10 15.72
CA GLU A 331 16.91 0.03 14.73
C GLU A 331 17.02 -1.38 14.15
N TYR A 332 16.95 -1.47 12.83
CA TYR A 332 17.14 -2.68 12.03
C TYR A 332 18.40 -2.55 11.15
N PRO A 333 18.92 -3.67 10.61
CA PRO A 333 20.07 -3.61 9.70
C PRO A 333 19.86 -2.65 8.52
N ALA A 334 18.67 -2.63 7.90
CA ALA A 334 18.38 -1.82 6.71
C ALA A 334 17.67 -0.49 7.00
N GLY A 335 17.54 -0.07 8.26
CA GLY A 335 16.87 1.21 8.58
C GLY A 335 16.30 1.29 9.97
N TYR A 336 15.27 2.13 10.12
CA TYR A 336 14.64 2.43 11.41
C TYR A 336 13.12 2.40 11.30
N LEU A 337 12.47 1.86 12.32
CA LEU A 337 11.04 1.98 12.56
C LEU A 337 10.83 2.99 13.68
N VAL A 338 10.00 4.00 13.42
CA VAL A 338 9.76 5.09 14.37
C VAL A 338 8.26 5.24 14.68
N PRO A 339 7.88 5.79 15.84
CA PRO A 339 6.48 6.10 16.13
C PRO A 339 5.87 7.01 15.07
N VAL A 340 4.58 6.81 14.77
CA VAL A 340 3.82 7.71 13.90
C VAL A 340 3.71 9.11 14.54
N GLN A 341 3.62 10.16 13.71
CA GLN A 341 3.51 11.57 14.15
C GLN A 341 4.69 12.11 14.99
N ASN A 342 5.83 11.42 14.97
CA ASN A 342 6.99 11.79 15.78
C ASN A 342 8.16 12.32 14.92
N SER A 343 8.14 13.65 14.63
CA SER A 343 9.23 14.32 13.91
C SER A 343 10.57 14.26 14.65
N GLN A 344 10.57 14.17 16.00
CA GLN A 344 11.81 14.08 16.78
C GLN A 344 12.50 12.73 16.53
N ALA A 345 11.77 11.63 16.56
CA ALA A 345 12.33 10.30 16.30
C ALA A 345 12.94 10.22 14.88
N ILE A 346 12.24 10.77 13.87
CA ILE A 346 12.77 10.84 12.50
C ILE A 346 14.05 11.69 12.47
N ALA A 347 14.06 12.87 13.10
CA ALA A 347 15.23 13.77 13.15
C ALA A 347 16.43 13.06 13.81
N THR A 348 16.23 12.37 14.91
CA THR A 348 17.27 11.58 15.60
C THR A 348 17.88 10.55 14.66
N CYS A 349 17.07 9.76 13.94
CA CYS A 349 17.56 8.78 12.97
C CYS A 349 18.35 9.44 11.82
N LEU A 350 17.91 10.59 11.33
CA LEU A 350 18.62 11.35 10.30
C LEU A 350 20.00 11.82 10.80
N GLN A 351 20.06 12.35 12.04
CA GLN A 351 21.34 12.78 12.65
C GLN A 351 22.31 11.62 12.84
N ILE A 352 21.84 10.47 13.36
CA ILE A 352 22.65 9.25 13.52
C ILE A 352 23.27 8.84 12.18
N LEU A 353 22.47 8.78 11.10
CA LEU A 353 22.93 8.38 9.77
C LEU A 353 23.88 9.42 9.13
N ALA A 354 23.69 10.70 9.42
CA ALA A 354 24.54 11.76 8.88
C ALA A 354 25.90 11.85 9.59
N GLN A 355 25.95 11.54 10.89
CA GLN A 355 27.16 11.62 11.72
C GLN A 355 28.07 10.40 11.57
N ASP A 356 27.52 9.23 11.27
CA ASP A 356 28.27 7.98 11.10
C ASP A 356 28.18 7.44 9.67
N ARG A 357 29.19 7.78 8.87
CA ARG A 357 29.31 7.31 7.48
C ARG A 357 29.43 5.78 7.38
N ASN A 358 30.10 5.14 8.34
CA ASN A 358 30.27 3.69 8.32
C ASN A 358 28.95 2.98 8.59
N LEU A 359 28.19 3.48 9.55
CA LEU A 359 26.85 2.99 9.83
C LEU A 359 25.92 3.16 8.61
N LEU A 360 25.95 4.34 7.95
CA LEU A 360 25.17 4.56 6.73
C LEU A 360 25.55 3.56 5.63
N LEU A 361 26.83 3.31 5.39
CA LEU A 361 27.31 2.34 4.41
C LEU A 361 26.86 0.91 4.77
N SER A 362 27.00 0.51 6.04
CA SER A 362 26.53 -0.80 6.53
C SER A 362 25.01 -0.98 6.30
N LYS A 363 24.21 0.05 6.58
CA LYS A 363 22.75 -0.02 6.33
C LYS A 363 22.40 -0.05 4.83
N ARG A 364 23.19 0.62 3.99
CA ARG A 364 23.04 0.52 2.53
C ARG A 364 23.34 -0.89 2.01
N GLU A 365 24.36 -1.53 2.54
CA GLU A 365 24.71 -2.92 2.22
C GLU A 365 23.61 -3.88 2.69
N ALA A 366 23.13 -3.71 3.92
CA ALA A 366 22.00 -4.47 4.43
C ALA A 366 20.72 -4.28 3.61
N ALA A 367 20.45 -3.06 3.12
CA ALA A 367 19.33 -2.79 2.22
C ALA A 367 19.44 -3.57 0.90
N LEU A 368 20.65 -3.78 0.36
CA LEU A 368 20.84 -4.58 -0.85
C LEU A 368 20.45 -6.05 -0.66
N SER A 369 20.59 -6.60 0.53
CA SER A 369 20.19 -7.98 0.84
C SER A 369 18.70 -8.20 0.69
N PHE A 370 17.89 -7.14 0.78
CA PHE A 370 16.44 -7.16 0.54
C PHE A 370 16.07 -7.76 -0.82
N ARG A 371 16.93 -7.60 -1.84
CA ARG A 371 16.70 -8.19 -3.17
C ARG A 371 16.60 -9.72 -3.16
N ALA A 372 17.23 -10.37 -2.19
CA ALA A 372 17.24 -11.82 -2.03
C ALA A 372 16.02 -12.34 -1.23
N THR A 373 15.21 -11.46 -0.63
CA THR A 373 14.10 -11.88 0.24
C THR A 373 12.91 -12.46 -0.50
N GLY A 374 12.90 -12.41 -1.85
CA GLY A 374 11.79 -12.93 -2.65
C GLY A 374 10.50 -12.10 -2.55
N LEU A 375 10.59 -10.80 -2.24
CA LEU A 375 9.43 -9.91 -2.23
C LEU A 375 9.13 -9.39 -3.63
N ASP A 376 8.92 -10.27 -4.58
CA ASP A 376 8.44 -9.99 -5.93
C ASP A 376 6.97 -10.39 -6.10
N TRP A 377 6.41 -10.07 -7.26
CA TRP A 377 5.01 -10.39 -7.56
C TRP A 377 4.75 -11.89 -7.68
N SER A 378 5.75 -12.67 -8.08
CA SER A 378 5.64 -14.13 -8.13
C SER A 378 5.50 -14.72 -6.73
N SER A 379 6.32 -14.29 -5.79
CA SER A 379 6.25 -14.71 -4.38
C SER A 379 4.94 -14.27 -3.71
N TYR A 380 4.45 -13.04 -4.00
CA TYR A 380 3.12 -12.59 -3.55
C TYR A 380 2.02 -13.54 -4.06
N ALA A 381 2.04 -13.88 -5.36
CA ALA A 381 1.06 -14.78 -5.95
C ALA A 381 1.16 -16.20 -5.38
N GLN A 382 2.37 -16.72 -5.12
CA GLN A 382 2.56 -18.04 -4.50
C GLN A 382 1.93 -18.09 -3.10
N ARG A 383 2.09 -17.06 -2.26
CA ARG A 383 1.43 -16.96 -0.94
C ARG A 383 -0.10 -16.87 -1.09
N ALA A 384 -0.59 -16.10 -2.07
CA ALA A 384 -2.02 -16.05 -2.37
C ALA A 384 -2.55 -17.44 -2.79
N ILE A 385 -1.84 -18.15 -3.67
CA ILE A 385 -2.21 -19.53 -4.11
C ILE A 385 -2.22 -20.50 -2.94
N ALA A 386 -1.27 -20.40 -2.01
CA ALA A 386 -1.28 -21.21 -0.79
C ALA A 386 -2.54 -20.96 0.04
N SER A 387 -2.93 -19.69 0.18
CA SER A 387 -4.19 -19.30 0.86
C SER A 387 -5.43 -19.83 0.14
N TYR A 388 -5.46 -19.80 -1.21
CA TYR A 388 -6.56 -20.38 -1.98
C TYR A 388 -6.69 -21.90 -1.76
N LYS A 389 -5.56 -22.61 -1.70
CA LYS A 389 -5.56 -24.05 -1.42
C LYS A 389 -6.14 -24.35 -0.04
N SER A 390 -5.80 -23.55 0.97
CA SER A 390 -6.34 -23.72 2.33
C SER A 390 -7.84 -23.46 2.42
N LEU A 391 -8.39 -22.56 1.58
CA LEU A 391 -9.83 -22.30 1.50
C LEU A 391 -10.58 -23.44 0.77
N HIS A 392 -9.90 -24.19 -0.10
CA HIS A 392 -10.48 -25.33 -0.80
C HIS A 392 -10.41 -26.65 -0.03
N ASP A 393 -9.62 -26.76 1.06
CA ASP A 393 -9.49 -28.00 1.82
C ASP A 393 -10.76 -28.24 2.66
N PRO A 394 -11.47 -29.37 2.44
CA PRO A 394 -12.68 -29.73 3.19
C PRO A 394 -12.45 -29.87 4.71
N LYS A 395 -11.21 -30.08 5.15
CA LYS A 395 -10.88 -30.15 6.59
C LYS A 395 -10.97 -28.78 7.29
N SER A 396 -10.79 -27.68 6.57
CA SER A 396 -10.94 -26.32 7.13
C SER A 396 -12.41 -25.93 7.35
N ALA A 397 -13.34 -26.60 6.66
CA ALA A 397 -14.79 -26.36 6.78
C ALA A 397 -15.41 -27.04 8.03
N LYS A 398 -14.77 -28.07 8.60
CA LYS A 398 -15.34 -28.85 9.73
C LYS A 398 -15.21 -28.15 11.10
N THR A 399 -14.40 -27.12 11.23
CA THR A 399 -14.29 -26.32 12.47
C THR A 399 -15.45 -25.33 12.65
N LYS A 400 -16.41 -25.27 11.73
CA LYS A 400 -17.56 -24.34 11.75
C LYS A 400 -18.85 -24.90 12.34
N ILE A 401 -18.89 -26.14 12.87
CA ILE A 401 -20.14 -26.79 13.32
C ILE A 401 -20.14 -27.19 14.81
N GLU A 402 -19.23 -26.72 15.60
CA GLU A 402 -19.31 -26.88 17.07
C GLU A 402 -19.05 -25.53 17.76
N VAL A 403 -20.05 -24.67 17.82
CA VAL A 403 -20.36 -23.73 18.91
C VAL A 403 -21.84 -23.39 18.85
#